data_0047196744ff9312fa4b5f214af9186b
#
_entry.id   0047196744ff9312fa4b5f214af9186b
#
_cell.length_a   1.000
_cell.length_b   1.000
_cell.length_c   1.000
_cell.angle_alpha   90.00
_cell.angle_beta   90.00
_cell.angle_gamma   90.00
#
_symmetry.space_group_name_H-M   'P 1'
#
loop_
_entity.id
_entity.type
_entity.pdbx_description
1 polymer ?
#
loop_
_entity_poly.entity_id
_entity_poly.type
_entity_poly.pdbx_seq_one_letter_code
_entity_poly.pdbx_strand_id
1 'polypeptide(L)'
;MATDHPRLDITPHWKDLNDHLIELVDLIPDGKMDWSPSPEVWNFRGILLHTVGGRLGWLANTVGDGEPMPDYMKRGQTTDGLKELLRESWERMARFLSDPQKLDAAYQHPTGELNYLDPPVTDGHYIAYHRFVHDVEHRGDVMRLLGQLGVDALKERRRRPL
;
A
#
# COMPACT_ATOMS: atom_id res chain seq x y z
N MET A 1 8.65 -34.29 -11.80
CA MET A 1 7.77 -33.47 -12.66
C MET A 1 7.31 -32.29 -11.81
N ALA A 2 7.78 -31.08 -12.11
CA ALA A 2 7.25 -29.89 -11.46
C ALA A 2 5.80 -29.74 -11.96
N THR A 3 4.84 -29.77 -11.06
CA THR A 3 3.45 -29.47 -11.38
C THR A 3 3.40 -27.98 -11.75
N ASP A 4 3.12 -27.71 -13.00
CA ASP A 4 2.92 -26.36 -13.53
C ASP A 4 1.57 -25.84 -12.97
N HIS A 5 1.59 -25.45 -11.70
CA HIS A 5 0.46 -24.73 -11.11
C HIS A 5 0.55 -23.27 -11.58
N PRO A 6 -0.50 -22.75 -12.20
CA PRO A 6 -0.51 -21.32 -12.58
C PRO A 6 -0.24 -20.48 -11.33
N ARG A 7 0.80 -19.66 -11.38
CA ARG A 7 1.10 -18.71 -10.30
C ARG A 7 -0.09 -17.76 -10.16
N LEU A 8 -0.54 -17.55 -8.92
CA LEU A 8 -1.61 -16.59 -8.65
C LEU A 8 -1.11 -15.18 -9.01
N ASP A 9 -1.76 -14.55 -9.98
CA ASP A 9 -1.53 -13.12 -10.25
C ASP A 9 -2.31 -12.27 -9.24
N ILE A 10 -1.59 -11.65 -8.32
CA ILE A 10 -2.16 -10.77 -7.30
C ILE A 10 -2.44 -9.35 -7.82
N THR A 11 -1.94 -9.00 -9.02
CA THR A 11 -2.00 -7.64 -9.56
C THR A 11 -3.41 -7.08 -9.66
N PRO A 12 -4.42 -7.82 -10.20
CA PRO A 12 -5.79 -7.32 -10.25
C PRO A 12 -6.40 -7.07 -8.86
N HIS A 13 -6.10 -7.96 -7.90
CA HIS A 13 -6.59 -7.84 -6.54
C HIS A 13 -5.97 -6.64 -5.81
N TRP A 14 -4.68 -6.41 -6.04
CA TRP A 14 -3.99 -5.26 -5.45
C TRP A 14 -4.41 -3.95 -6.08
N LYS A 15 -4.69 -3.96 -7.39
CA LYS A 15 -5.29 -2.79 -8.04
C LYS A 15 -6.65 -2.44 -7.44
N ASP A 16 -7.53 -3.41 -7.25
CA ASP A 16 -8.83 -3.20 -6.62
C ASP A 16 -8.69 -2.69 -5.16
N LEU A 17 -7.70 -3.21 -4.44
CA LEU A 17 -7.37 -2.72 -3.09
C LEU A 17 -6.94 -1.25 -3.12
N ASN A 18 -6.07 -0.87 -4.06
CA ASN A 18 -5.61 0.51 -4.21
C ASN A 18 -6.76 1.46 -4.60
N ASP A 19 -7.60 1.04 -5.54
CA ASP A 19 -8.78 1.81 -5.92
C ASP A 19 -9.72 2.01 -4.71
N HIS A 20 -9.87 0.98 -3.87
CA HIS A 20 -10.63 1.10 -2.63
C HIS A 20 -9.98 2.07 -1.63
N LEU A 21 -8.67 2.05 -1.47
CA LEU A 21 -7.99 3.04 -0.62
C LEU A 21 -8.29 4.47 -1.08
N ILE A 22 -8.31 4.73 -2.39
CA ILE A 22 -8.65 6.02 -2.96
C ILE A 22 -10.12 6.38 -2.67
N GLU A 23 -11.05 5.43 -2.82
CA GLU A 23 -12.46 5.61 -2.47
C GLU A 23 -12.64 5.91 -0.97
N LEU A 24 -11.89 5.23 -0.10
CA LEU A 24 -11.94 5.46 1.34
C LEU A 24 -11.49 6.87 1.74
N VAL A 25 -10.53 7.45 1.01
CA VAL A 25 -10.12 8.85 1.22
C VAL A 25 -11.29 9.80 1.04
N ASP A 26 -12.16 9.57 0.05
CA ASP A 26 -13.34 10.39 -0.21
C ASP A 26 -14.45 10.21 0.85
N LEU A 27 -14.40 9.15 1.64
CA LEU A 27 -15.35 8.89 2.74
C LEU A 27 -14.92 9.50 4.07
N ILE A 28 -13.70 9.99 4.20
CA ILE A 28 -13.22 10.64 5.42
C ILE A 28 -13.96 11.96 5.59
N PRO A 29 -14.70 12.16 6.69
CA PRO A 29 -15.44 13.41 6.90
C PRO A 29 -14.53 14.63 6.93
N ASP A 30 -15.05 15.77 6.51
CA ASP A 30 -14.32 17.05 6.51
C ASP A 30 -13.69 17.35 7.86
N GLY A 31 -12.41 17.74 7.85
CA GLY A 31 -11.63 18.04 9.05
C GLY A 31 -11.22 16.83 9.87
N LYS A 32 -11.47 15.58 9.41
CA LYS A 32 -11.14 14.35 10.14
C LYS A 32 -9.90 13.62 9.61
N MET A 33 -9.23 14.14 8.60
CA MET A 33 -8.03 13.51 8.04
C MET A 33 -6.93 13.25 9.08
N ASP A 34 -6.78 14.15 10.05
CA ASP A 34 -5.80 14.06 11.13
C ASP A 34 -6.41 13.59 12.46
N TRP A 35 -7.65 13.10 12.44
CA TRP A 35 -8.30 12.55 13.61
C TRP A 35 -7.83 11.13 13.91
N SER A 36 -7.63 10.83 15.18
CA SER A 36 -7.46 9.46 15.70
C SER A 36 -8.23 9.32 17.03
N PRO A 37 -8.60 8.08 17.40
CA PRO A 37 -9.33 7.82 18.66
C PRO A 37 -8.47 8.02 19.91
N SER A 38 -7.15 7.89 19.80
CA SER A 38 -6.19 8.13 20.89
C SER A 38 -4.80 8.48 20.30
N PRO A 39 -3.90 9.08 21.10
CA PRO A 39 -2.54 9.42 20.65
C PRO A 39 -1.70 8.24 20.18
N GLU A 40 -2.00 7.04 20.65
CA GLU A 40 -1.28 5.80 20.30
C GLU A 40 -1.75 5.19 18.99
N VAL A 41 -2.86 5.67 18.42
CA VAL A 41 -3.43 5.17 17.17
C VAL A 41 -3.12 6.14 16.04
N TRP A 42 -2.61 5.63 14.95
CA TRP A 42 -2.37 6.46 13.77
C TRP A 42 -3.67 7.05 13.22
N ASN A 43 -3.60 8.30 12.80
CA ASN A 43 -4.70 8.96 12.09
C ASN A 43 -4.75 8.51 10.62
N PHE A 44 -5.80 8.90 9.91
CA PHE A 44 -5.98 8.54 8.49
C PHE A 44 -4.78 8.95 7.62
N ARG A 45 -4.30 10.19 7.77
CA ARG A 45 -3.16 10.69 7.00
C ARG A 45 -1.90 9.86 7.26
N GLY A 46 -1.63 9.55 8.51
CA GLY A 46 -0.47 8.74 8.91
C GLY A 46 -0.50 7.36 8.26
N ILE A 47 -1.64 6.66 8.30
CA ILE A 47 -1.83 5.35 7.69
C ILE A 47 -1.62 5.41 6.16
N LEU A 48 -2.26 6.38 5.49
CA LEU A 48 -2.19 6.52 4.04
C LEU A 48 -0.78 6.89 3.56
N LEU A 49 -0.10 7.81 4.25
CA LEU A 49 1.28 8.16 3.95
C LEU A 49 2.25 7.01 4.23
N HIS A 50 2.00 6.22 5.28
CA HIS A 50 2.79 5.03 5.55
C HIS A 50 2.62 3.95 4.46
N THR A 51 1.40 3.76 3.96
CA THR A 51 1.13 2.86 2.82
C THR A 51 1.92 3.29 1.59
N VAL A 52 1.83 4.57 1.21
CA VAL A 52 2.58 5.15 0.08
C VAL A 52 4.09 5.05 0.30
N GLY A 53 4.56 5.52 1.46
CA GLY A 53 5.99 5.52 1.82
C GLY A 53 6.59 4.12 1.85
N GLY A 54 5.83 3.14 2.32
CA GLY A 54 6.23 1.74 2.30
C GLY A 54 6.43 1.19 0.89
N ARG A 55 5.48 1.42 -0.05
CA ARG A 55 5.62 1.02 -1.46
C ARG A 55 6.85 1.66 -2.09
N LEU A 56 6.95 2.99 -1.99
CA LEU A 56 8.04 3.75 -2.58
C LEU A 56 9.40 3.43 -1.96
N GLY A 57 9.45 3.24 -0.64
CA GLY A 57 10.67 2.91 0.08
C GLY A 57 11.25 1.57 -0.33
N TRP A 58 10.42 0.53 -0.46
CA TRP A 58 10.88 -0.78 -0.93
C TRP A 58 11.38 -0.74 -2.37
N LEU A 59 10.68 -0.03 -3.26
CA LEU A 59 11.08 0.09 -4.66
C LEU A 59 12.37 0.90 -4.83
N ALA A 60 12.49 2.03 -4.15
CA ALA A 60 13.66 2.90 -4.28
C ALA A 60 14.90 2.32 -3.58
N ASN A 61 14.75 1.82 -2.34
CA ASN A 61 15.87 1.49 -1.47
C ASN A 61 16.29 0.02 -1.54
N THR A 62 15.34 -0.89 -1.78
CA THR A 62 15.62 -2.33 -1.81
C THR A 62 15.72 -2.84 -3.25
N VAL A 63 14.74 -2.55 -4.08
CA VAL A 63 14.77 -2.92 -5.50
C VAL A 63 15.76 -2.07 -6.29
N GLY A 64 15.90 -0.78 -5.93
CA GLY A 64 16.77 0.15 -6.64
C GLY A 64 16.26 0.42 -8.05
N ASP A 65 14.96 0.73 -8.20
CA ASP A 65 14.31 0.91 -9.49
C ASP A 65 14.75 2.18 -10.27
N GLY A 66 15.58 3.02 -9.65
CA GLY A 66 16.15 4.22 -10.28
C GLY A 66 15.22 5.43 -10.29
N GLU A 67 13.99 5.30 -9.80
CA GLU A 67 13.06 6.43 -9.74
C GLU A 67 13.26 7.23 -8.43
N PRO A 68 13.24 8.58 -8.50
CA PRO A 68 13.41 9.40 -7.31
C PRO A 68 12.23 9.23 -6.34
N MET A 69 12.52 9.38 -5.05
CA MET A 69 11.47 9.49 -4.04
C MET A 69 10.79 10.86 -4.14
N PRO A 70 9.47 10.91 -4.37
CA PRO A 70 8.76 12.18 -4.30
C PRO A 70 8.73 12.69 -2.85
N ASP A 71 8.56 14.01 -2.68
CA ASP A 71 8.25 14.58 -1.36
C ASP A 71 6.80 14.24 -0.97
N TYR A 72 6.57 12.94 -0.68
CA TYR A 72 5.23 12.43 -0.39
C TYR A 72 4.67 12.97 0.93
N MET A 73 5.53 13.33 1.88
CA MET A 73 5.11 13.93 3.14
C MET A 73 4.48 15.32 2.92
N LYS A 74 5.07 16.14 2.05
CA LYS A 74 4.54 17.45 1.70
C LYS A 74 3.31 17.34 0.81
N ARG A 75 3.36 16.52 -0.23
CA ARG A 75 2.25 16.33 -1.17
C ARG A 75 1.01 15.75 -0.50
N GLY A 76 1.18 14.86 0.48
CA GLY A 76 0.10 14.20 1.21
C GLY A 76 -0.59 15.09 2.26
N GLN A 77 -0.28 16.39 2.34
CA GLN A 77 -0.99 17.30 3.23
C GLN A 77 -2.42 17.62 2.74
N THR A 78 -2.71 17.39 1.47
CA THR A 78 -4.04 17.55 0.89
C THR A 78 -4.67 16.21 0.53
N THR A 79 -5.99 16.17 0.50
CA THR A 79 -6.77 14.97 0.10
C THR A 79 -6.44 14.56 -1.34
N ASP A 80 -6.38 15.53 -2.26
CA ASP A 80 -6.04 15.25 -3.66
C ASP A 80 -4.61 14.75 -3.81
N GLY A 81 -3.65 15.34 -3.08
CA GLY A 81 -2.27 14.89 -3.07
C GLY A 81 -2.12 13.45 -2.54
N LEU A 82 -2.89 13.06 -1.52
CA LEU A 82 -2.94 11.66 -1.05
C LEU A 82 -3.46 10.71 -2.13
N LYS A 83 -4.55 11.07 -2.82
CA LYS A 83 -5.12 10.24 -3.89
C LYS A 83 -4.16 10.11 -5.09
N GLU A 84 -3.46 11.19 -5.46
CA GLU A 84 -2.42 11.15 -6.48
C GLU A 84 -1.26 10.25 -6.07
N LEU A 85 -0.76 10.38 -4.85
CA LEU A 85 0.31 9.54 -4.32
C LEU A 85 -0.05 8.06 -4.29
N LEU A 86 -1.29 7.71 -3.93
CA LEU A 86 -1.79 6.34 -3.98
C LEU A 86 -1.78 5.80 -5.42
N ARG A 87 -2.20 6.60 -6.42
CA ARG A 87 -2.16 6.20 -7.84
C ARG A 87 -0.72 6.01 -8.32
N GLU A 88 0.14 7.01 -8.12
CA GLU A 88 1.54 6.99 -8.57
C GLU A 88 2.34 5.84 -7.94
N SER A 89 2.20 5.66 -6.62
CA SER A 89 2.88 4.56 -5.92
C SER A 89 2.39 3.19 -6.37
N TRP A 90 1.09 3.06 -6.70
CA TRP A 90 0.54 1.86 -7.29
C TRP A 90 1.10 1.60 -8.70
N GLU A 91 1.10 2.61 -9.58
CA GLU A 91 1.64 2.47 -10.94
C GLU A 91 3.11 2.04 -10.93
N ARG A 92 3.90 2.59 -10.01
CA ARG A 92 5.29 2.20 -9.82
C ARG A 92 5.40 0.74 -9.34
N MET A 93 4.55 0.32 -8.41
CA MET A 93 4.47 -1.07 -7.96
C MET A 93 4.01 -2.01 -9.08
N ALA A 94 3.03 -1.61 -9.90
CA ALA A 94 2.53 -2.39 -11.02
C ALA A 94 3.62 -2.63 -12.09
N ARG A 95 4.48 -1.62 -12.35
CA ARG A 95 5.65 -1.81 -13.22
C ARG A 95 6.64 -2.84 -12.66
N PHE A 96 6.87 -2.83 -11.36
CA PHE A 96 7.70 -3.84 -10.72
C PHE A 96 7.09 -5.25 -10.85
N LEU A 97 5.78 -5.38 -10.59
CA LEU A 97 5.06 -6.66 -10.67
C LEU A 97 5.00 -7.23 -12.09
N SER A 98 5.07 -6.38 -13.11
CA SER A 98 5.02 -6.80 -14.52
C SER A 98 6.37 -7.30 -15.06
N ASP A 99 7.45 -7.23 -14.28
CA ASP A 99 8.81 -7.60 -14.69
C ASP A 99 9.23 -8.92 -13.99
N PRO A 100 9.16 -10.07 -14.69
CA PRO A 100 9.53 -11.36 -14.11
C PRO A 100 11.00 -11.41 -13.65
N GLN A 101 11.90 -10.68 -14.30
CA GLN A 101 13.31 -10.64 -13.91
C GLN A 101 13.48 -9.97 -12.55
N LYS A 102 12.71 -8.90 -12.30
CA LYS A 102 12.70 -8.24 -11.00
C LYS A 102 12.04 -9.08 -9.91
N LEU A 103 11.01 -9.84 -10.26
CA LEU A 103 10.35 -10.72 -9.30
C LEU A 103 11.25 -11.90 -8.88
N ASP A 104 12.03 -12.45 -9.81
CA ASP A 104 12.92 -13.58 -9.54
C ASP A 104 14.30 -13.14 -8.99
N ALA A 105 14.62 -11.84 -9.02
CA ALA A 105 15.89 -11.31 -8.52
C ALA A 105 15.98 -11.35 -6.99
N ALA A 106 17.18 -11.57 -6.48
CA ALA A 106 17.47 -11.46 -5.05
C ALA A 106 17.82 -10.01 -4.68
N TYR A 107 17.29 -9.53 -3.57
CA TYR A 107 17.51 -8.20 -3.04
C TYR A 107 18.01 -8.26 -1.61
N GLN A 108 18.92 -7.34 -1.28
CA GLN A 108 19.39 -7.15 0.08
C GLN A 108 18.74 -5.89 0.66
N HIS A 109 18.12 -6.03 1.82
CA HIS A 109 17.54 -4.87 2.51
C HIS A 109 18.65 -3.94 2.99
N PRO A 110 18.57 -2.62 2.73
CA PRO A 110 19.72 -1.71 2.93
C PRO A 110 20.04 -1.43 4.40
N THR A 111 19.12 -1.61 5.33
CA THR A 111 19.33 -1.13 6.71
C THR A 111 19.87 -2.17 7.67
N GLY A 112 19.90 -3.45 7.32
CA GLY A 112 20.35 -4.50 8.26
C GLY A 112 19.52 -4.59 9.56
N GLU A 113 18.79 -3.54 9.90
CA GLU A 113 17.81 -3.49 10.99
C GLU A 113 16.46 -3.89 10.44
N LEU A 114 16.33 -5.17 10.26
CA LEU A 114 15.07 -5.72 9.82
C LEU A 114 14.13 -5.86 11.01
N ASN A 115 12.91 -5.50 10.78
CA ASN A 115 11.82 -6.06 11.50
C ASN A 115 12.06 -7.58 11.54
N TYR A 116 11.96 -8.24 12.69
CA TYR A 116 12.17 -9.69 12.85
C TYR A 116 11.38 -10.58 11.86
N LEU A 117 10.46 -9.98 11.11
CA LEU A 117 9.65 -10.63 10.09
C LEU A 117 10.28 -10.58 8.69
N ASP A 118 11.26 -9.71 8.44
CA ASP A 118 11.84 -9.53 7.12
C ASP A 118 13.18 -10.25 7.02
N PRO A 119 13.36 -11.19 6.07
CA PRO A 119 14.65 -11.83 5.88
C PRO A 119 15.69 -10.82 5.35
N PRO A 120 16.97 -10.94 5.74
CA PRO A 120 18.03 -10.03 5.32
C PRO A 120 18.29 -10.07 3.81
N VAL A 121 17.98 -11.17 3.17
CA VAL A 121 17.97 -11.36 1.71
C VAL A 121 16.60 -11.86 1.31
N THR A 122 16.00 -11.24 0.33
CA THR A 122 14.67 -11.58 -0.16
C THR A 122 14.65 -11.60 -1.69
N ASP A 123 13.56 -12.05 -2.28
CA ASP A 123 13.29 -11.91 -3.70
C ASP A 123 12.12 -10.95 -3.96
N GLY A 124 11.88 -10.67 -5.24
CA GLY A 124 10.79 -9.78 -5.62
C GLY A 124 9.41 -10.33 -5.32
N HIS A 125 9.24 -11.67 -5.30
CA HIS A 125 7.97 -12.29 -4.91
C HIS A 125 7.66 -12.05 -3.43
N TYR A 126 8.66 -12.16 -2.57
CA TYR A 126 8.49 -11.81 -1.16
C TYR A 126 8.14 -10.33 -0.98
N ILE A 127 8.84 -9.43 -1.70
CA ILE A 127 8.53 -7.99 -1.65
C ILE A 127 7.08 -7.74 -2.07
N ALA A 128 6.63 -8.35 -3.16
CA ALA A 128 5.25 -8.24 -3.63
C ALA A 128 4.24 -8.75 -2.59
N TYR A 129 4.48 -9.93 -2.02
CA TYR A 129 3.63 -10.50 -0.98
C TYR A 129 3.58 -9.61 0.27
N HIS A 130 4.75 -9.24 0.80
CA HIS A 130 4.87 -8.42 2.00
C HIS A 130 4.14 -7.08 1.84
N ARG A 131 4.35 -6.41 0.72
CA ARG A 131 3.69 -5.12 0.46
C ARG A 131 2.19 -5.24 0.22
N PHE A 132 1.74 -6.31 -0.42
CA PHE A 132 0.31 -6.57 -0.59
C PHE A 132 -0.38 -6.79 0.75
N VAL A 133 0.17 -7.64 1.61
CA VAL A 133 -0.37 -7.91 2.95
C VAL A 133 -0.42 -6.64 3.78
N HIS A 134 0.65 -5.85 3.79
CA HIS A 134 0.72 -4.57 4.49
C HIS A 134 -0.38 -3.58 4.03
N ASP A 135 -0.62 -3.49 2.72
CA ASP A 135 -1.67 -2.62 2.20
C ASP A 135 -3.08 -3.13 2.56
N VAL A 136 -3.28 -4.46 2.62
CA VAL A 136 -4.54 -5.07 3.12
C VAL A 136 -4.80 -4.68 4.57
N GLU A 137 -3.77 -4.77 5.43
CA GLU A 137 -3.87 -4.41 6.85
C GLU A 137 -4.23 -2.93 7.01
N HIS A 138 -3.53 -2.04 6.34
CA HIS A 138 -3.79 -0.60 6.45
C HIS A 138 -5.11 -0.15 5.84
N ARG A 139 -5.59 -0.82 4.78
CA ARG A 139 -6.98 -0.62 4.34
C ARG A 139 -7.95 -0.97 5.47
N GLY A 140 -7.72 -2.07 6.18
CA GLY A 140 -8.52 -2.46 7.34
C GLY A 140 -8.49 -1.41 8.45
N ASP A 141 -7.32 -0.80 8.70
CA ASP A 141 -7.17 0.27 9.68
C ASP A 141 -8.00 1.52 9.31
N VAL A 142 -7.93 1.96 8.05
CA VAL A 142 -8.74 3.09 7.56
C VAL A 142 -10.24 2.80 7.70
N MET A 143 -10.68 1.59 7.32
CA MET A 143 -12.09 1.18 7.45
C MET A 143 -12.55 1.16 8.91
N ARG A 144 -11.70 0.69 9.82
CA ARG A 144 -11.99 0.68 11.27
C ARG A 144 -12.16 2.10 11.81
N LEU A 145 -11.26 3.03 11.44
CA LEU A 145 -11.38 4.43 11.85
C LEU A 145 -12.65 5.08 11.31
N LEU A 146 -13.00 4.82 10.03
CA LEU A 146 -14.27 5.28 9.44
C LEU A 146 -15.48 4.76 10.22
N GLY A 147 -15.47 3.47 10.59
CA GLY A 147 -16.53 2.86 11.40
C GLY A 147 -16.69 3.54 12.76
N GLN A 148 -15.60 3.95 13.42
CA GLN A 148 -15.65 4.70 14.67
C GLN A 148 -16.27 6.10 14.52
N LEU A 149 -16.20 6.67 13.31
CA LEU A 149 -16.88 7.92 12.95
C LEU A 149 -18.32 7.71 12.44
N GLY A 150 -18.84 6.48 12.48
CA GLY A 150 -20.19 6.12 12.01
C GLY A 150 -20.30 6.03 10.49
N VAL A 151 -19.20 5.95 9.75
CA VAL A 151 -19.17 5.84 8.30
C VAL A 151 -19.12 4.36 7.88
N ASP A 152 -20.10 3.90 7.06
CA ASP A 152 -20.08 2.56 6.49
C ASP A 152 -19.17 2.50 5.24
N ALA A 153 -17.93 2.14 5.46
CA ALA A 153 -16.90 2.05 4.42
C ALA A 153 -17.20 1.03 3.31
N LEU A 154 -18.14 0.11 3.50
CA LEU A 154 -18.51 -0.93 2.52
C LEU A 154 -19.85 -0.66 1.82
N LYS A 155 -20.58 0.36 2.21
CA LYS A 155 -21.94 0.60 1.73
C LYS A 155 -22.02 0.64 0.21
N GLU A 156 -21.14 1.37 -0.44
CA GLU A 156 -21.14 1.53 -1.89
C GLU A 156 -20.66 0.25 -2.61
N ARG A 157 -19.67 -0.46 -2.02
CA ARG A 157 -19.18 -1.72 -2.60
C ARG A 157 -20.17 -2.87 -2.52
N ARG A 158 -20.98 -2.95 -1.45
CA ARG A 158 -22.06 -3.96 -1.33
C ARG A 158 -23.16 -3.78 -2.37
N ARG A 159 -23.27 -2.61 -3.00
CA ARG A 159 -24.26 -2.30 -4.04
C ARG A 159 -23.78 -2.61 -5.45
N ARG A 160 -22.47 -2.89 -5.63
CA ARG A 160 -21.93 -3.26 -6.93
C ARG A 160 -22.31 -4.72 -7.22
N PRO A 161 -22.91 -5.03 -8.39
CA PRO A 161 -23.09 -6.42 -8.79
C PRO A 161 -21.74 -7.10 -8.95
N LEU A 162 -21.70 -8.39 -8.60
CA LEU A 162 -20.53 -9.26 -8.82
C LEU A 162 -20.31 -9.47 -10.31
#